data_bddd088214e3a99b2d383532cbae2cd5
#
_entry.id   bddd088214e3a99b2d383532cbae2cd5
#
_cell.length_a   1.000
_cell.length_b   1.000
_cell.length_c   1.000
_cell.angle_alpha   90.00
_cell.angle_beta   90.00
_cell.angle_gamma   90.00
#
_symmetry.space_group_name_H-M   'P 1'
#
loop_
_entity.id
_entity.type
_entity.pdbx_description
1 polymer ?
#
loop_
_entity_poly.entity_id
_entity_poly.type
_entity_poly.pdbx_seq_one_letter_code
_entity_poly.pdbx_strand_id
1 'polypeptide(L)'
;MSMLVVESSPWNAHDYGIPYPTYFHPSTDDDVIIWQERMRRLARKYLFCFVGAPRPGNAKSIRGQIIEQCKDSMLCKLLECGVGESKCHSPRSVMRMFQNSVFCMQPQGDSYTRRSAFDSMLAGCIPVLTHPAPAYTQYIWHLPKNYSVYSVFLPEDDIRGNLSIEERLSEIPAERVKEMREAVISLVPQLIYAREDEDV
;
A
#
# COMPACT_ATOMS: atom_id res chain seq x y z
N MET A 1 -27.05 -3.92 14.55
CA MET A 1 -25.91 -4.83 14.68
C MET A 1 -24.78 -4.24 13.86
N SER A 2 -23.60 -3.99 14.45
CA SER A 2 -22.42 -3.50 13.73
C SER A 2 -21.67 -4.66 13.11
N MET A 3 -21.12 -4.47 11.90
CA MET A 3 -20.34 -5.48 11.19
C MET A 3 -18.90 -4.99 10.97
N LEU A 4 -17.93 -5.83 11.29
CA LEU A 4 -16.53 -5.61 10.93
C LEU A 4 -16.29 -6.20 9.53
N VAL A 5 -15.83 -5.36 8.60
CA VAL A 5 -15.67 -5.74 7.19
C VAL A 5 -14.35 -5.20 6.66
N VAL A 6 -13.70 -5.92 5.76
CA VAL A 6 -12.47 -5.43 5.11
C VAL A 6 -12.76 -4.36 4.05
N GLU A 7 -13.98 -4.33 3.55
CA GLU A 7 -14.49 -3.32 2.61
C GLU A 7 -15.86 -2.85 3.10
N SER A 8 -15.93 -1.63 3.63
CA SER A 8 -17.20 -1.06 4.06
C SER A 8 -17.96 -0.46 2.89
N SER A 9 -19.27 -0.61 2.92
CA SER A 9 -20.14 0.05 1.95
C SER A 9 -20.46 1.47 2.40
N PRO A 10 -20.33 2.49 1.54
CA PRO A 10 -20.74 3.86 1.89
C PRO A 10 -22.26 3.98 2.13
N TRP A 11 -23.02 2.98 1.73
CA TRP A 11 -24.47 2.91 1.88
C TRP A 11 -24.92 2.17 3.15
N ASN A 12 -23.97 1.58 3.90
CA ASN A 12 -24.27 0.84 5.11
C ASN A 12 -23.57 1.48 6.32
N ALA A 13 -24.31 2.25 7.11
CA ALA A 13 -23.81 2.93 8.29
C ALA A 13 -23.37 1.99 9.43
N HIS A 14 -23.60 0.70 9.30
CA HIS A 14 -23.23 -0.31 10.31
C HIS A 14 -21.94 -1.07 9.94
N ASP A 15 -21.35 -0.80 8.78
CA ASP A 15 -20.09 -1.40 8.36
C ASP A 15 -18.91 -0.60 8.94
N TYR A 16 -18.02 -1.29 9.63
CA TYR A 16 -16.79 -0.74 10.15
C TYR A 16 -15.61 -1.39 9.43
N GLY A 17 -14.89 -0.58 8.64
CA GLY A 17 -13.72 -1.05 7.89
C GLY A 17 -12.58 -1.43 8.83
N ILE A 18 -12.11 -2.67 8.72
CA ILE A 18 -10.90 -3.17 9.39
C ILE A 18 -9.82 -3.46 8.35
N PRO A 19 -8.52 -3.36 8.69
CA PRO A 19 -7.44 -3.66 7.76
C PRO A 19 -7.56 -5.05 7.14
N TYR A 20 -7.17 -5.19 5.87
CA TYR A 20 -7.00 -6.51 5.29
C TYR A 20 -5.94 -7.31 6.04
N PRO A 21 -6.15 -8.61 6.28
CA PRO A 21 -5.10 -9.47 6.83
C PRO A 21 -3.84 -9.42 5.97
N THR A 22 -2.71 -9.13 6.59
CA THR A 22 -1.38 -9.15 5.96
C THR A 22 -0.76 -10.56 6.06
N TYR A 23 0.49 -10.70 5.66
CA TYR A 23 1.22 -11.97 5.77
C TYR A 23 2.06 -12.10 7.05
N PHE A 24 1.95 -11.14 7.95
CA PHE A 24 2.67 -11.14 9.21
C PHE A 24 1.70 -11.28 10.36
N HIS A 25 1.82 -12.38 11.08
CA HIS A 25 1.02 -12.73 12.24
C HIS A 25 1.97 -12.98 13.40
N PRO A 26 2.30 -11.94 14.20
CA PRO A 26 3.21 -12.07 15.33
C PRO A 26 2.56 -12.87 16.47
N SER A 27 3.39 -13.60 17.22
CA SER A 27 2.97 -14.29 18.44
C SER A 27 3.23 -13.44 19.68
N THR A 28 4.14 -12.47 19.59
CA THR A 28 4.54 -11.61 20.70
C THR A 28 4.71 -10.15 20.26
N ASP A 29 4.68 -9.24 21.23
CA ASP A 29 5.00 -7.82 20.97
C ASP A 29 6.45 -7.64 20.48
N ASP A 30 7.36 -8.48 20.96
CA ASP A 30 8.77 -8.46 20.51
C ASP A 30 8.88 -8.78 19.02
N ASP A 31 8.07 -9.68 18.48
CA ASP A 31 8.05 -9.96 17.04
C ASP A 31 7.70 -8.69 16.23
N VAL A 32 6.78 -7.89 16.75
CA VAL A 32 6.38 -6.62 16.12
C VAL A 32 7.52 -5.60 16.17
N ILE A 33 8.16 -5.46 17.33
CA ILE A 33 9.29 -4.55 17.51
C ILE A 33 10.45 -4.94 16.59
N ILE A 34 10.80 -6.22 16.54
CA ILE A 34 11.86 -6.75 15.67
C ILE A 34 11.52 -6.48 14.19
N TRP A 35 10.25 -6.67 13.80
CA TRP A 35 9.81 -6.37 12.45
C TRP A 35 9.96 -4.88 12.11
N GLN A 36 9.48 -3.99 12.98
CA GLN A 36 9.60 -2.55 12.78
C GLN A 36 11.06 -2.10 12.67
N GLU A 37 11.94 -2.58 13.56
CA GLU A 37 13.38 -2.29 13.52
C GLU A 37 14.02 -2.78 12.21
N ARG A 38 13.64 -3.96 11.75
CA ARG A 38 14.08 -4.46 10.45
C ARG A 38 13.64 -3.53 9.33
N MET A 39 12.39 -3.08 9.31
CA MET A 39 11.89 -2.17 8.27
C MET A 39 12.60 -0.82 8.29
N ARG A 40 12.97 -0.29 9.47
CA ARG A 40 13.76 0.95 9.61
C ARG A 40 15.14 0.84 8.99
N ARG A 41 15.82 -0.30 9.16
CA ARG A 41 17.20 -0.53 8.68
C ARG A 41 17.29 -0.82 7.18
N LEU A 42 16.19 -1.15 6.51
CA LEU A 42 16.23 -1.49 5.09
C LEU A 42 16.59 -0.27 4.23
N ALA A 43 17.64 -0.41 3.44
CA ALA A 43 17.89 0.48 2.32
C ALA A 43 16.86 0.26 1.21
N ARG A 44 16.40 1.35 0.60
CA ARG A 44 15.42 1.33 -0.50
C ARG A 44 16.12 1.66 -1.82
N LYS A 45 16.08 0.72 -2.76
CA LYS A 45 16.77 0.88 -4.03
C LYS A 45 15.98 1.72 -5.02
N TYR A 46 14.64 1.61 -4.99
CA TYR A 46 13.76 2.22 -5.98
C TYR A 46 12.96 3.36 -5.34
N LEU A 47 12.74 4.42 -6.11
CA LEU A 47 11.89 5.54 -5.69
C LEU A 47 10.46 5.04 -5.51
N PHE A 48 9.95 4.31 -6.52
CA PHE A 48 8.61 3.75 -6.42
C PHE A 48 8.50 2.35 -7.03
N CYS A 49 7.40 1.68 -6.75
CA CYS A 49 7.07 0.42 -7.39
C CYS A 49 5.58 0.30 -7.67
N PHE A 50 5.27 -0.58 -8.61
CA PHE A 50 3.90 -1.04 -8.86
C PHE A 50 3.87 -2.57 -8.96
N VAL A 51 2.87 -3.16 -8.28
CA VAL A 51 2.56 -4.59 -8.36
C VAL A 51 1.12 -4.74 -8.84
N GLY A 52 0.91 -5.26 -10.01
CA GLY A 52 -0.44 -5.45 -10.54
C GLY A 52 -0.50 -5.75 -12.03
N ALA A 53 -1.69 -6.11 -12.50
CA ALA A 53 -1.99 -6.35 -13.90
C ALA A 53 -2.57 -5.10 -14.57
N PRO A 54 -2.36 -4.91 -15.87
CA PRO A 54 -3.13 -3.94 -16.65
C PRO A 54 -4.61 -4.34 -16.67
N ARG A 55 -5.48 -3.38 -16.92
CA ARG A 55 -6.93 -3.60 -17.06
C ARG A 55 -7.45 -2.98 -18.36
N PRO A 56 -7.09 -3.54 -19.51
CA PRO A 56 -7.42 -2.94 -20.82
C PRO A 56 -8.94 -2.85 -21.08
N GLY A 57 -9.73 -3.74 -20.47
CA GLY A 57 -11.19 -3.72 -20.55
C GLY A 57 -11.88 -2.66 -19.69
N ASN A 58 -11.13 -1.93 -18.84
CA ASN A 58 -11.65 -0.86 -17.99
C ASN A 58 -11.04 0.48 -18.40
N ALA A 59 -11.76 1.25 -19.20
CA ALA A 59 -11.33 2.56 -19.69
C ALA A 59 -11.05 3.59 -18.57
N LYS A 60 -11.58 3.38 -17.37
CA LYS A 60 -11.30 4.24 -16.21
C LYS A 60 -10.03 3.86 -15.45
N SER A 61 -9.44 2.70 -15.73
CA SER A 61 -8.26 2.22 -15.02
C SER A 61 -7.01 2.95 -15.48
N ILE A 62 -6.27 3.53 -14.53
CA ILE A 62 -4.98 4.19 -14.76
C ILE A 62 -3.79 3.22 -14.70
N ARG A 63 -4.04 1.91 -14.53
CA ARG A 63 -2.96 0.94 -14.34
C ARG A 63 -2.04 0.82 -15.56
N GLY A 64 -2.59 0.99 -16.77
CA GLY A 64 -1.82 1.04 -18.00
C GLY A 64 -0.77 2.16 -17.95
N GLN A 65 -1.18 3.39 -17.66
CA GLN A 65 -0.29 4.55 -17.57
C GLN A 65 0.78 4.36 -16.47
N ILE A 66 0.41 3.80 -15.31
CA ILE A 66 1.38 3.51 -14.25
C ILE A 66 2.41 2.48 -14.71
N ILE A 67 1.99 1.43 -15.42
CA ILE A 67 2.87 0.39 -15.96
C ILE A 67 3.83 0.99 -17.01
N GLU A 68 3.33 1.79 -17.92
CA GLU A 68 4.13 2.47 -18.94
C GLU A 68 5.17 3.38 -18.29
N GLN A 69 4.77 4.30 -17.42
CA GLN A 69 5.70 5.17 -16.70
C GLN A 69 6.74 4.38 -15.89
N CYS A 70 6.34 3.25 -15.29
CA CYS A 70 7.26 2.42 -14.54
C CYS A 70 8.25 1.67 -15.44
N LYS A 71 7.85 1.29 -16.66
CA LYS A 71 8.76 0.67 -17.65
C LYS A 71 9.80 1.67 -18.17
N ASP A 72 9.42 2.92 -18.32
CA ASP A 72 10.28 3.99 -18.82
C ASP A 72 11.22 4.58 -17.75
N SER A 73 10.98 4.28 -16.48
CA SER A 73 11.74 4.81 -15.34
C SER A 73 12.78 3.81 -14.81
N MET A 74 14.02 4.27 -14.67
CA MET A 74 15.08 3.53 -13.98
C MET A 74 14.90 3.52 -12.45
N LEU A 75 14.08 4.42 -11.91
CA LEU A 75 13.78 4.55 -10.47
C LEU A 75 12.53 3.77 -10.07
N CYS A 76 11.81 3.19 -11.03
CA CYS A 76 10.67 2.33 -10.76
C CYS A 76 11.03 0.85 -10.80
N LYS A 77 10.36 0.08 -9.95
CA LYS A 77 10.36 -1.38 -10.06
C LYS A 77 8.96 -1.90 -10.30
N LEU A 78 8.78 -2.58 -11.43
CA LEU A 78 7.52 -3.18 -11.84
C LEU A 78 7.51 -4.69 -11.53
N LEU A 79 6.40 -5.16 -10.95
CA LEU A 79 6.00 -6.56 -10.97
C LEU A 79 4.66 -6.63 -11.71
N GLU A 80 4.74 -6.79 -13.02
CA GLU A 80 3.56 -6.92 -13.87
C GLU A 80 2.94 -8.31 -13.70
N CYS A 81 1.65 -8.35 -13.41
CA CYS A 81 0.91 -9.58 -13.15
C CYS A 81 0.15 -9.97 -14.42
N GLY A 82 0.68 -10.90 -15.18
CA GLY A 82 0.01 -11.51 -16.34
C GLY A 82 -0.91 -12.66 -15.96
N VAL A 83 -1.75 -13.07 -16.89
CA VAL A 83 -2.55 -14.30 -16.75
C VAL A 83 -1.59 -15.51 -16.70
N GLY A 84 -1.64 -16.27 -15.61
CA GLY A 84 -0.77 -17.45 -15.42
C GLY A 84 0.58 -17.16 -14.75
N GLU A 85 0.91 -15.91 -14.40
CA GLU A 85 2.14 -15.60 -13.70
C GLU A 85 2.04 -15.86 -12.19
N SER A 86 2.77 -16.86 -11.72
CA SER A 86 2.82 -17.25 -10.30
C SER A 86 3.50 -16.22 -9.38
N LYS A 87 4.34 -15.33 -9.92
CA LYS A 87 5.13 -14.37 -9.12
C LYS A 87 4.28 -13.38 -8.33
N CYS A 88 3.14 -12.96 -8.88
CA CYS A 88 2.21 -12.04 -8.23
C CYS A 88 1.40 -12.69 -7.11
N HIS A 89 1.30 -14.01 -7.14
CA HIS A 89 0.65 -14.79 -6.09
C HIS A 89 1.62 -15.20 -4.97
N SER A 90 2.91 -14.88 -5.12
CA SER A 90 3.92 -15.13 -4.10
C SER A 90 4.00 -13.99 -3.11
N PRO A 91 3.56 -14.16 -1.85
CA PRO A 91 3.68 -13.14 -0.80
C PRO A 91 5.10 -12.64 -0.63
N ARG A 92 6.08 -13.56 -0.73
CA ARG A 92 7.51 -13.23 -0.64
C ARG A 92 7.97 -12.29 -1.75
N SER A 93 7.51 -12.50 -2.98
CA SER A 93 7.89 -11.67 -4.12
C SER A 93 7.31 -10.25 -3.99
N VAL A 94 6.03 -10.14 -3.62
CA VAL A 94 5.34 -8.87 -3.40
C VAL A 94 5.99 -8.11 -2.25
N MET A 95 6.19 -8.77 -1.10
CA MET A 95 6.82 -8.16 0.07
C MET A 95 8.24 -7.65 -0.24
N ARG A 96 9.03 -8.42 -1.00
CA ARG A 96 10.39 -8.00 -1.42
C ARG A 96 10.34 -6.75 -2.30
N MET A 97 9.35 -6.62 -3.16
CA MET A 97 9.15 -5.40 -3.97
C MET A 97 8.93 -4.19 -3.09
N PHE A 98 7.97 -4.29 -2.17
CA PHE A 98 7.64 -3.20 -1.26
C PHE A 98 8.80 -2.85 -0.33
N GLN A 99 9.52 -3.84 0.18
CA GLN A 99 10.71 -3.63 1.02
C GLN A 99 11.87 -2.93 0.30
N ASN A 100 11.94 -2.97 -1.02
CA ASN A 100 12.99 -2.33 -1.82
C ASN A 100 12.58 -0.96 -2.38
N SER A 101 11.36 -0.49 -2.13
CA SER A 101 10.84 0.74 -2.71
C SER A 101 10.46 1.75 -1.62
N VAL A 102 10.65 3.04 -1.92
CA VAL A 102 10.25 4.12 -1.01
C VAL A 102 8.73 4.32 -1.06
N PHE A 103 8.18 4.41 -2.27
CA PHE A 103 6.76 4.60 -2.53
C PHE A 103 6.15 3.40 -3.24
N CYS A 104 4.91 3.05 -2.88
CA CYS A 104 4.20 1.91 -3.46
C CYS A 104 2.87 2.36 -4.06
N MET A 105 2.75 2.29 -5.40
CA MET A 105 1.53 2.70 -6.12
C MET A 105 0.35 1.79 -5.77
N GLN A 106 -0.75 2.40 -5.34
CA GLN A 106 -1.98 1.72 -4.92
C GLN A 106 -3.20 2.23 -5.72
N PRO A 107 -3.22 2.05 -7.06
CA PRO A 107 -4.40 2.39 -7.85
C PRO A 107 -5.55 1.46 -7.50
N GLN A 108 -6.78 1.92 -7.78
CA GLN A 108 -7.99 1.13 -7.54
C GLN A 108 -7.91 -0.27 -8.16
N GLY A 109 -8.54 -1.23 -7.46
CA GLY A 109 -8.78 -2.59 -7.92
C GLY A 109 -10.19 -2.77 -8.46
N ASP A 110 -10.84 -3.84 -7.99
CA ASP A 110 -12.27 -4.06 -8.18
C ASP A 110 -13.08 -3.17 -7.24
N SER A 111 -12.47 -2.82 -6.10
CA SER A 111 -12.96 -1.81 -5.16
C SER A 111 -11.92 -0.71 -4.97
N TYR A 112 -12.28 0.31 -4.19
CA TYR A 112 -11.39 1.42 -3.83
C TYR A 112 -10.27 0.97 -2.88
N THR A 113 -10.51 -0.08 -2.10
CA THR A 113 -9.56 -0.60 -1.12
C THR A 113 -8.78 -1.77 -1.70
N ARG A 114 -7.61 -2.02 -1.11
CA ARG A 114 -6.75 -3.11 -1.55
C ARG A 114 -5.93 -3.67 -0.40
N ARG A 115 -5.84 -5.00 -0.33
CA ARG A 115 -4.90 -5.67 0.56
C ARG A 115 -3.46 -5.16 0.38
N SER A 116 -3.03 -4.92 -0.85
CA SER A 116 -1.66 -4.47 -1.15
C SER A 116 -1.31 -3.11 -0.51
N ALA A 117 -2.29 -2.27 -0.16
CA ALA A 117 -2.02 -1.05 0.59
C ALA A 117 -1.49 -1.38 2.00
N PHE A 118 -2.11 -2.33 2.69
CA PHE A 118 -1.66 -2.78 4.02
C PHE A 118 -0.35 -3.56 3.95
N ASP A 119 -0.18 -4.43 2.94
CA ASP A 119 1.09 -5.13 2.72
C ASP A 119 2.24 -4.15 2.44
N SER A 120 1.98 -3.05 1.71
CA SER A 120 2.98 -1.99 1.48
C SER A 120 3.36 -1.28 2.78
N MET A 121 2.38 -0.94 3.61
CA MET A 121 2.61 -0.31 4.92
C MET A 121 3.37 -1.27 5.86
N LEU A 122 3.00 -2.55 5.90
CA LEU A 122 3.73 -3.57 6.64
C LEU A 122 5.21 -3.65 6.21
N ALA A 123 5.49 -3.45 4.93
CA ALA A 123 6.86 -3.39 4.40
C ALA A 123 7.58 -2.06 4.68
N GLY A 124 6.96 -1.09 5.34
CA GLY A 124 7.48 0.26 5.54
C GLY A 124 7.61 1.04 4.22
N CYS A 125 6.83 0.70 3.21
CA CYS A 125 6.72 1.41 1.93
C CYS A 125 5.56 2.40 2.01
N ILE A 126 5.80 3.65 1.65
CA ILE A 126 4.79 4.72 1.71
C ILE A 126 3.74 4.48 0.62
N PRO A 127 2.47 4.23 0.94
CA PRO A 127 1.45 4.02 -0.07
C PRO A 127 1.16 5.31 -0.85
N VAL A 128 1.09 5.20 -2.17
CA VAL A 128 0.63 6.26 -3.07
C VAL A 128 -0.81 5.94 -3.47
N LEU A 129 -1.75 6.65 -2.89
CA LEU A 129 -3.18 6.47 -3.10
C LEU A 129 -3.64 7.32 -4.29
N THR A 130 -4.49 6.76 -5.12
CA THR A 130 -5.01 7.47 -6.31
C THR A 130 -6.49 7.84 -6.18
N HIS A 131 -7.15 7.34 -5.14
CA HIS A 131 -8.54 7.64 -4.81
C HIS A 131 -8.66 7.96 -3.31
N PRO A 132 -9.54 8.91 -2.90
CA PRO A 132 -9.64 9.32 -1.50
C PRO A 132 -10.30 8.27 -0.59
N ALA A 133 -11.18 7.42 -1.10
CA ALA A 133 -11.99 6.51 -0.29
C ALA A 133 -11.17 5.61 0.67
N PRO A 134 -10.05 4.96 0.26
CA PRO A 134 -9.28 4.10 1.16
C PRO A 134 -8.76 4.82 2.40
N ALA A 135 -8.30 6.07 2.24
CA ALA A 135 -7.66 6.82 3.31
C ALA A 135 -8.65 7.59 4.18
N TYR A 136 -9.77 8.07 3.60
CA TYR A 136 -10.62 9.05 4.27
C TYR A 136 -11.88 8.46 4.89
N THR A 137 -12.33 7.29 4.44
CA THR A 137 -13.66 6.78 4.84
C THR A 137 -13.64 5.37 5.41
N GLN A 138 -12.72 4.51 4.96
CA GLN A 138 -12.81 3.09 5.29
C GLN A 138 -12.15 2.73 6.62
N TYR A 139 -10.95 3.25 6.90
CA TYR A 139 -10.12 2.76 8.01
C TYR A 139 -9.85 3.84 9.07
N ILE A 140 -10.85 4.67 9.33
CA ILE A 140 -10.76 5.83 10.23
C ILE A 140 -10.42 5.46 11.69
N TRP A 141 -10.62 4.20 12.09
CA TRP A 141 -10.30 3.68 13.41
C TRP A 141 -8.86 3.16 13.51
N HIS A 142 -8.23 2.89 12.37
CA HIS A 142 -6.91 2.27 12.27
C HIS A 142 -5.85 3.20 11.72
N LEU A 143 -6.24 4.22 10.97
CA LEU A 143 -5.33 5.14 10.30
C LEU A 143 -5.52 6.58 10.81
N PRO A 144 -4.44 7.38 10.87
CA PRO A 144 -4.53 8.78 11.22
C PRO A 144 -5.50 9.53 10.30
N LYS A 145 -6.29 10.46 10.87
CA LYS A 145 -7.21 11.31 10.09
C LYS A 145 -6.48 12.14 9.03
N ASN A 146 -5.27 12.59 9.34
CA ASN A 146 -4.41 13.25 8.36
C ASN A 146 -3.62 12.19 7.57
N TYR A 147 -4.14 11.79 6.41
CA TYR A 147 -3.52 10.80 5.54
C TYR A 147 -2.13 11.22 5.04
N SER A 148 -1.84 12.52 4.94
CA SER A 148 -0.55 13.01 4.44
C SER A 148 0.63 12.64 5.36
N VAL A 149 0.37 12.20 6.59
CA VAL A 149 1.44 11.76 7.49
C VAL A 149 2.00 10.38 7.14
N TYR A 150 1.20 9.54 6.45
CA TYR A 150 1.58 8.16 6.13
C TYR A 150 1.43 7.80 4.64
N SER A 151 0.88 8.68 3.79
CA SER A 151 0.62 8.40 2.38
C SER A 151 0.81 9.61 1.50
N VAL A 152 1.01 9.38 0.20
CA VAL A 152 0.95 10.40 -0.84
C VAL A 152 -0.36 10.23 -1.60
N PHE A 153 -1.00 11.34 -1.97
CA PHE A 153 -2.19 11.32 -2.80
C PHE A 153 -1.87 11.87 -4.19
N LEU A 154 -2.02 11.02 -5.21
CA LEU A 154 -1.91 11.39 -6.62
C LEU A 154 -3.26 11.08 -7.30
N PRO A 155 -4.09 12.11 -7.57
CA PRO A 155 -5.38 11.91 -8.20
C PRO A 155 -5.28 11.14 -9.52
N GLU A 156 -6.25 10.25 -9.78
CA GLU A 156 -6.28 9.49 -11.05
C GLU A 156 -6.35 10.41 -12.27
N ASP A 157 -7.06 11.53 -12.17
CA ASP A 157 -7.21 12.48 -13.26
C ASP A 157 -5.90 13.17 -13.62
N ASP A 158 -5.03 13.43 -12.62
CA ASP A 158 -3.70 14.00 -12.87
C ASP A 158 -2.84 12.99 -13.62
N ILE A 159 -2.88 11.70 -13.23
CA ILE A 159 -2.15 10.63 -13.94
C ILE A 159 -2.68 10.45 -15.36
N ARG A 160 -4.01 10.54 -15.58
CA ARG A 160 -4.61 10.54 -16.92
C ARG A 160 -4.18 11.76 -17.72
N GLY A 161 -3.97 12.90 -17.08
CA GLY A 161 -3.45 14.14 -17.65
C GLY A 161 -1.95 14.14 -17.89
N ASN A 162 -1.29 12.97 -17.86
CA ASN A 162 0.16 12.77 -18.08
C ASN A 162 1.05 13.38 -16.98
N LEU A 163 0.58 13.49 -15.75
CA LEU A 163 1.44 13.78 -14.61
C LEU A 163 2.56 12.73 -14.54
N SER A 164 3.81 13.17 -14.45
CA SER A 164 4.96 12.31 -14.22
C SER A 164 4.98 11.86 -12.74
N ILE A 165 4.78 10.56 -12.52
CA ILE A 165 4.82 9.97 -11.18
C ILE A 165 6.23 10.11 -10.58
N GLU A 166 7.26 9.87 -11.39
CA GLU A 166 8.65 9.98 -10.95
C GLU A 166 9.00 11.39 -10.50
N GLU A 167 8.69 12.40 -11.32
CA GLU A 167 8.97 13.81 -10.99
C GLU A 167 8.23 14.20 -9.71
N ARG A 168 6.93 13.89 -9.63
CA ARG A 168 6.10 14.25 -8.50
C ARG A 168 6.56 13.62 -7.18
N LEU A 169 7.01 12.37 -7.20
CA LEU A 169 7.54 11.70 -6.02
C LEU A 169 8.95 12.16 -5.67
N SER A 170 9.76 12.53 -6.66
CA SER A 170 11.11 13.07 -6.46
C SER A 170 11.13 14.47 -5.84
N GLU A 171 10.06 15.25 -6.01
CA GLU A 171 9.90 16.58 -5.41
C GLU A 171 9.69 16.53 -3.88
N ILE A 172 9.33 15.38 -3.32
CA ILE A 172 9.08 15.24 -1.89
C ILE A 172 10.41 15.29 -1.14
N PRO A 173 10.60 16.28 -0.22
CA PRO A 173 11.87 16.43 0.50
C PRO A 173 12.25 15.15 1.27
N ALA A 174 13.53 14.81 1.28
CA ALA A 174 14.03 13.58 1.93
C ALA A 174 13.65 13.48 3.41
N GLU A 175 13.62 14.59 4.15
CA GLU A 175 13.19 14.59 5.54
C GLU A 175 11.71 14.26 5.66
N ARG A 176 10.87 14.76 4.74
CA ARG A 176 9.44 14.42 4.71
C ARG A 176 9.22 12.94 4.39
N VAL A 177 9.99 12.37 3.46
CA VAL A 177 9.97 10.93 3.16
C VAL A 177 10.31 10.11 4.42
N LYS A 178 11.31 10.54 5.18
CA LYS A 178 11.72 9.87 6.42
C LYS A 178 10.61 9.92 7.49
N GLU A 179 9.99 11.08 7.69
CA GLU A 179 8.86 11.25 8.62
C GLU A 179 7.68 10.33 8.23
N MET A 180 7.28 10.35 6.95
CA MET A 180 6.18 9.52 6.45
C MET A 180 6.48 8.03 6.60
N ARG A 181 7.72 7.63 6.29
CA ARG A 181 8.14 6.24 6.45
C ARG A 181 8.10 5.79 7.90
N GLU A 182 8.57 6.63 8.83
CA GLU A 182 8.50 6.33 10.26
C GLU A 182 7.03 6.22 10.73
N ALA A 183 6.17 7.12 10.27
CA ALA A 183 4.74 7.04 10.57
C ALA A 183 4.14 5.71 10.07
N VAL A 184 4.45 5.30 8.82
CA VAL A 184 4.00 4.02 8.26
C VAL A 184 4.46 2.83 9.11
N ILE A 185 5.75 2.81 9.51
CA ILE A 185 6.31 1.72 10.32
C ILE A 185 5.66 1.69 11.72
N SER A 186 5.42 2.87 12.31
CA SER A 186 4.78 2.99 13.62
C SER A 186 3.32 2.53 13.62
N LEU A 187 2.64 2.56 12.46
CA LEU A 187 1.27 2.08 12.31
C LEU A 187 1.16 0.54 12.25
N VAL A 188 2.25 -0.19 12.05
CA VAL A 188 2.23 -1.66 11.89
C VAL A 188 1.40 -2.37 12.95
N PRO A 189 1.50 -2.06 14.27
CA PRO A 189 0.68 -2.75 15.29
C PRO A 189 -0.83 -2.61 15.11
N GLN A 190 -1.27 -1.53 14.43
CA GLN A 190 -2.70 -1.26 14.19
C GLN A 190 -3.24 -1.95 12.92
N LEU A 191 -2.36 -2.56 12.12
CA LEU A 191 -2.66 -3.11 10.80
C LEU A 191 -2.53 -4.63 10.73
N ILE A 192 -2.09 -5.27 11.79
CA ILE A 192 -1.80 -6.70 11.84
C ILE A 192 -2.76 -7.42 12.76
N TYR A 193 -2.83 -8.73 12.59
CA TYR A 193 -3.58 -9.65 13.44
C TYR A 193 -2.58 -10.61 14.08
N ALA A 194 -2.67 -10.76 15.39
CA ALA A 194 -1.86 -11.74 16.12
C ALA A 194 -2.16 -13.16 15.63
N ARG A 195 -1.19 -14.04 15.76
CA ARG A 195 -1.42 -15.46 15.65
C ARG A 195 -2.26 -15.89 16.86
N GLU A 196 -3.33 -16.64 16.64
CA GLU A 196 -3.99 -17.33 17.74
C GLU A 196 -2.99 -18.33 18.33
N ASP A 197 -2.77 -18.26 19.63
CA ASP A 197 -2.12 -19.36 20.33
C ASP A 197 -3.06 -20.56 20.20
N GLU A 198 -2.58 -21.63 19.57
CA GLU A 198 -3.23 -22.93 19.63
C GLU A 198 -3.06 -23.47 21.06
N ASP A 199 -3.63 -22.78 22.04
CA ASP A 199 -3.63 -23.23 23.42
C ASP A 199 -4.97 -23.87 23.73
N VAL A 200 -4.84 -25.15 23.96
CA VAL A 200 -5.59 -26.12 24.73
C VAL A 200 -6.52 -26.99 23.93
#